data_6ae7d34e29b839ce70f8445937c3fd82
#
_entry.id   6ae7d34e29b839ce70f8445937c3fd82
#
_cell.length_a   1.000
_cell.length_b   1.000
_cell.length_c   1.000
_cell.angle_alpha   90.00
_cell.angle_beta   90.00
_cell.angle_gamma   90.00
#
_symmetry.space_group_name_H-M   'P 1'
#
loop_
_entity.id
_entity.type
_entity.pdbx_description
1 polymer ?
#
loop_
_entity_poly.entity_id
_entity_poly.type
_entity_poly.pdbx_seq_one_letter_code
_entity_poly.pdbx_strand_id
1 'polypeptide(L)'
;LFKHQASGSILADAAHNACNLMVGHNHGNYSIEYTASSSHLYWGAYGGCLIDKDSYAFAYGKHSLRKPVIGCTVILDGRPLLVPMLLDKHGRWVGQL
;
A
#
# COMPACT_ATOMS: atom_id res chain seq x y z
N LEU A 1 -2.97 13.22 -2.39
CA LEU A 1 -3.48 12.68 -3.65
C LEU A 1 -3.70 11.18 -3.50
N PHE A 2 -4.86 10.72 -3.91
CA PHE A 2 -5.18 9.30 -3.97
C PHE A 2 -5.30 8.87 -5.42
N LYS A 3 -4.61 7.79 -5.79
CA LYS A 3 -4.68 7.23 -7.14
C LYS A 3 -4.92 5.73 -7.05
N HIS A 4 -5.64 5.18 -8.02
CA HIS A 4 -5.80 3.72 -8.09
C HIS A 4 -4.47 3.06 -8.46
N GLN A 5 -3.73 3.64 -9.40
CA GLN A 5 -2.48 3.07 -9.90
C GLN A 5 -1.46 4.18 -10.14
N ALA A 6 -0.21 3.94 -9.79
CA ALA A 6 0.87 4.86 -10.08
C ALA A 6 1.16 4.91 -11.58
N SER A 7 1.56 6.09 -12.07
CA SER A 7 1.95 6.27 -13.48
C SER A 7 3.36 5.74 -13.78
N GLY A 8 4.09 5.40 -12.74
CA GLY A 8 5.45 4.85 -12.79
C GLY A 8 5.82 4.43 -11.38
N SER A 9 6.96 4.91 -10.85
CA SER A 9 7.25 4.72 -9.43
C SER A 9 6.42 5.68 -8.58
N ILE A 10 6.10 5.27 -7.35
CA ILE A 10 5.34 6.13 -6.42
C ILE A 10 6.13 7.39 -6.06
N LEU A 11 7.47 7.31 -6.00
CA LEU A 11 8.32 8.47 -5.75
C LEU A 11 8.27 9.47 -6.90
N ALA A 12 8.37 9.00 -8.14
CA ALA A 12 8.28 9.85 -9.30
C ALA A 12 6.94 10.55 -9.39
N ASP A 13 5.85 9.82 -9.10
CA ASP A 13 4.50 10.39 -9.09
C ASP A 13 4.33 11.43 -7.98
N ALA A 14 4.82 11.17 -6.77
CA ALA A 14 4.75 12.12 -5.67
C ALA A 14 5.53 13.40 -5.98
N ALA A 15 6.74 13.25 -6.52
CA ALA A 15 7.56 14.38 -6.90
C ALA A 15 6.93 15.19 -8.04
N HIS A 16 6.43 14.51 -9.08
CA HIS A 16 5.79 15.16 -10.22
C HIS A 16 4.56 15.97 -9.83
N ASN A 17 3.74 15.43 -8.94
CA ASN A 17 2.53 16.10 -8.46
C ASN A 17 2.80 17.07 -7.30
N ALA A 18 4.03 17.13 -6.78
CA ALA A 18 4.44 17.95 -5.65
C ALA A 18 3.51 17.79 -4.45
N CYS A 19 3.14 16.54 -4.12
CA CYS A 19 2.25 16.25 -3.01
C CYS A 19 2.45 14.81 -2.53
N ASN A 20 1.98 14.54 -1.32
CA ASN A 20 1.91 13.19 -0.78
C ASN A 20 0.93 12.34 -1.59
N LEU A 21 1.26 11.08 -1.77
CA LEU A 21 0.54 10.19 -2.67
C LEU A 21 0.19 8.86 -1.99
N MET A 22 -1.05 8.46 -2.10
CA MET A 22 -1.53 7.14 -1.73
C MET A 22 -1.99 6.39 -2.98
N VAL A 23 -1.50 5.17 -3.16
CA VAL A 23 -1.78 4.36 -4.35
C VAL A 23 -2.32 2.98 -3.94
N GLY A 24 -3.34 2.54 -4.64
CA GLY A 24 -3.88 1.18 -4.53
C GLY A 24 -3.34 0.25 -5.61
N HIS A 25 -4.21 -0.61 -6.12
CA HIS A 25 -4.00 -1.52 -7.26
C HIS A 25 -2.96 -2.63 -7.02
N ASN A 26 -1.76 -2.30 -6.62
CA ASN A 26 -0.68 -3.28 -6.48
C ASN A 26 -0.76 -3.97 -5.11
N HIS A 27 -1.42 -5.11 -5.06
CA HIS A 27 -1.64 -5.86 -3.83
C HIS A 27 -0.37 -6.48 -3.24
N GLY A 28 0.67 -6.66 -4.04
CA GLY A 28 1.94 -7.24 -3.61
C GLY A 28 2.92 -6.22 -3.03
N ASN A 29 2.64 -4.93 -3.14
CA ASN A 29 3.46 -3.86 -2.61
C ASN A 29 2.76 -3.18 -1.43
N TYR A 30 3.52 -3.03 -0.35
CA TYR A 30 3.02 -2.41 0.87
C TYR A 30 4.18 -1.68 1.51
N SER A 31 4.30 -0.40 1.22
CA SER A 31 5.48 0.36 1.58
C SER A 31 5.20 1.85 1.65
N ILE A 32 6.07 2.55 2.33
CA ILE A 32 6.13 4.01 2.34
C ILE A 32 7.52 4.40 1.85
N GLU A 33 7.58 5.31 0.90
CA GLU A 33 8.83 5.84 0.38
C GLU A 33 8.82 7.36 0.47
N TYR A 34 9.95 7.96 0.82
CA TYR A 34 10.08 9.39 0.99
C TYR A 34 10.97 10.01 -0.08
N THR A 35 10.62 11.20 -0.51
CA THR A 35 11.46 12.05 -1.36
C THR A 35 11.40 13.48 -0.86
N ALA A 36 12.49 14.21 -1.02
CA ALA A 36 12.58 15.58 -0.54
C ALA A 36 12.97 16.54 -1.66
N SER A 37 12.36 17.71 -1.67
CA SER A 37 12.83 18.87 -2.40
C SER A 37 13.62 19.79 -1.45
N SER A 38 14.06 20.94 -1.94
CA SER A 38 14.77 21.91 -1.10
C SER A 38 13.93 22.44 0.08
N SER A 39 12.61 22.36 -0.02
CA SER A 39 11.68 22.97 0.94
C SER A 39 10.62 22.02 1.50
N HIS A 40 10.46 20.85 0.93
CA HIS A 40 9.36 19.94 1.28
C HIS A 40 9.81 18.49 1.32
N LEU A 41 9.20 17.73 2.23
CA LEU A 41 9.29 16.28 2.29
C LEU A 41 7.98 15.69 1.79
N TYR A 42 8.06 14.86 0.77
CA TYR A 42 6.91 14.14 0.25
C TYR A 42 7.04 12.65 0.52
N TRP A 43 5.91 11.96 0.60
CA TRP A 43 5.89 10.51 0.66
C TRP A 43 4.93 9.94 -0.37
N GLY A 44 5.25 8.77 -0.85
CA GLY A 44 4.36 7.92 -1.62
C GLY A 44 4.20 6.58 -0.92
N ALA A 45 2.99 6.08 -0.87
CA ALA A 45 2.69 4.84 -0.19
C ALA A 45 1.81 3.92 -1.04
N TYR A 46 2.10 2.62 -0.98
CA TYR A 46 1.18 1.59 -1.41
C TYR A 46 0.33 1.16 -0.23
N GLY A 47 -0.99 1.28 -0.36
CA GLY A 47 -1.94 1.18 0.74
C GLY A 47 -2.28 -0.22 1.24
N GLY A 48 -1.76 -1.25 0.59
CA GLY A 48 -2.17 -2.62 0.89
C GLY A 48 -3.53 -2.96 0.30
N CYS A 49 -4.11 -4.04 0.77
CA CYS A 49 -5.45 -4.46 0.37
C CYS A 49 -6.17 -5.19 1.50
N LEU A 50 -7.50 -5.15 1.44
CA LEU A 50 -8.38 -5.83 2.39
C LEU A 50 -9.23 -6.87 1.65
N ILE A 51 -8.57 -7.84 1.04
CA ILE A 51 -9.24 -8.87 0.26
C ILE A 51 -9.18 -10.22 0.98
N ASP A 52 -10.17 -11.05 0.71
CA ASP A 52 -10.11 -12.45 1.10
C ASP A 52 -9.17 -13.19 0.15
N LYS A 53 -8.01 -13.58 0.63
CA LYS A 53 -6.99 -14.24 -0.17
C LYS A 53 -7.44 -15.58 -0.75
N ASP A 54 -8.47 -16.19 -0.19
CA ASP A 54 -9.01 -17.47 -0.63
C ASP A 54 -10.20 -17.30 -1.58
N SER A 55 -10.59 -16.05 -1.88
CA SER A 55 -11.69 -15.76 -2.79
C SER A 55 -11.30 -15.90 -4.25
N TYR A 56 -12.31 -15.94 -5.10
CA TYR A 56 -12.15 -16.01 -6.56
C TYR A 56 -11.29 -14.85 -7.11
N ALA A 57 -11.32 -13.70 -6.48
CA ALA A 57 -10.54 -12.55 -6.91
C ALA A 57 -9.02 -12.82 -6.95
N PHE A 58 -8.58 -13.88 -6.28
CA PHE A 58 -7.19 -14.31 -6.26
C PHE A 58 -6.79 -15.27 -7.35
N ALA A 59 -7.71 -15.81 -8.11
CA ALA A 59 -7.40 -16.80 -9.13
C ALA A 59 -6.36 -16.29 -10.14
N TYR A 60 -6.42 -15.01 -10.50
CA TYR A 60 -5.45 -14.42 -11.42
C TYR A 60 -4.04 -14.26 -10.83
N GLY A 61 -3.93 -14.13 -9.51
CA GLY A 61 -2.65 -14.01 -8.80
C GLY A 61 -2.07 -15.35 -8.31
N LYS A 62 -2.71 -16.45 -8.64
CA LYS A 62 -2.37 -17.77 -8.12
C LYS A 62 -0.91 -18.18 -8.39
N HIS A 63 -0.38 -17.81 -9.54
CA HIS A 63 0.98 -18.14 -9.95
C HIS A 63 2.00 -17.04 -9.67
N SER A 64 1.60 -15.93 -9.06
CA SER A 64 2.51 -14.85 -8.70
C SER A 64 3.41 -15.29 -7.55
N LEU A 65 4.71 -14.98 -7.66
CA LEU A 65 5.67 -15.18 -6.59
C LEU A 65 5.38 -14.26 -5.40
N ARG A 66 4.89 -13.06 -5.67
CA ARG A 66 4.46 -12.14 -4.63
C ARG A 66 3.00 -12.35 -4.30
N LYS A 67 2.75 -12.57 -3.03
CA LYS A 67 1.39 -12.66 -2.53
C LYS A 67 0.92 -11.31 -2.04
N PRO A 68 -0.40 -11.05 -2.02
CA PRO A 68 -0.93 -9.81 -1.48
C PRO A 68 -0.57 -9.62 -0.02
N VAL A 69 -0.32 -8.38 0.34
CA VAL A 69 -0.15 -7.98 1.73
C VAL A 69 -1.49 -7.45 2.23
N ILE A 70 -2.08 -8.15 3.18
CA ILE A 70 -3.35 -7.75 3.77
C ILE A 70 -3.07 -6.70 4.83
N GLY A 71 -3.70 -5.54 4.70
CA GLY A 71 -3.49 -4.45 5.62
C GLY A 71 -4.09 -3.16 5.11
N CYS A 72 -4.05 -2.16 5.96
CA CYS A 72 -4.48 -0.82 5.61
C CYS A 72 -3.39 0.20 5.94
N THR A 73 -3.56 1.40 5.42
CA THR A 73 -2.70 2.52 5.76
C THR A 73 -3.54 3.57 6.45
N VAL A 74 -3.04 4.06 7.57
CA VAL A 74 -3.67 5.12 8.34
C VAL A 74 -2.83 6.37 8.18
N ILE A 75 -3.47 7.50 7.96
CA ILE A 75 -2.80 8.80 7.87
C ILE A 75 -3.16 9.60 9.11
N LEU A 76 -2.15 9.88 9.93
CA LEU A 76 -2.29 10.68 11.16
C LEU A 76 -1.42 11.93 11.04
N ASP A 77 -2.03 13.10 11.16
CA ASP A 77 -1.32 14.39 11.04
C ASP A 77 -0.43 14.47 9.79
N GLY A 78 -0.95 14.00 8.66
CA GLY A 78 -0.24 13.99 7.40
C GLY A 78 0.85 12.92 7.26
N ARG A 79 0.99 12.03 8.25
CA ARG A 79 1.99 10.95 8.24
C ARG A 79 1.34 9.60 7.96
N PRO A 80 1.88 8.83 7.03
CA PRO A 80 1.36 7.50 6.74
C PRO A 80 1.88 6.47 7.73
N LEU A 81 0.99 5.59 8.17
CA LEU A 81 1.33 4.46 9.04
C LEU A 81 0.79 3.19 8.40
N LEU A 82 1.66 2.21 8.21
CA LEU A 82 1.25 0.90 7.71
C LEU A 82 0.75 0.04 8.87
N VAL A 83 -0.43 -0.55 8.68
CA VAL A 83 -1.04 -1.45 9.66
C VAL A 83 -1.28 -2.80 8.99
N PRO A 84 -0.26 -3.68 8.93
CA PRO A 84 -0.43 -5.01 8.38
C PRO A 84 -1.33 -5.84 9.28
N MET A 85 -2.23 -6.60 8.68
CA MET A 85 -3.08 -7.54 9.42
C MET A 85 -2.32 -8.84 9.65
N LEU A 86 -2.07 -9.16 10.89
CA LEU A 86 -1.46 -10.43 11.27
C LEU A 86 -2.53 -11.52 11.22
N LEU A 87 -2.30 -12.52 10.39
CA LEU A 87 -3.25 -13.60 10.16
C LEU A 87 -2.79 -14.86 10.88
N ASP A 88 -3.73 -15.62 11.42
CA ASP A 88 -3.46 -16.94 11.99
C ASP A 88 -3.28 -17.99 10.87
N LYS A 89 -3.07 -19.25 11.27
CA LYS A 89 -2.90 -20.37 10.34
C LYS A 89 -4.12 -20.63 9.44
N HIS A 90 -5.27 -20.11 9.82
CA HIS A 90 -6.52 -20.22 9.04
C HIS A 90 -6.76 -18.98 8.17
N GLY A 91 -5.83 -18.04 8.15
CA GLY A 91 -5.95 -16.82 7.36
C GLY A 91 -6.88 -15.77 7.97
N ARG A 92 -7.16 -15.86 9.28
CA ARG A 92 -7.99 -14.91 9.99
C ARG A 92 -7.15 -13.90 10.75
N TRP A 93 -7.64 -12.67 10.80
CA TRP A 93 -6.98 -11.62 11.57
C TRP A 93 -6.97 -11.96 13.07
N VAL A 94 -5.80 -11.82 13.71
CA VAL A 94 -5.63 -12.12 15.14
C VAL A 94 -6.02 -10.97 16.08
N GLY A 95 -6.46 -9.83 15.53
CA GLY A 95 -6.94 -8.71 16.33
C GLY A 95 -5.84 -7.79 16.88
N GLN A 96 -4.60 -7.95 16.46
CA GLN A 96 -3.48 -7.10 16.87
C GLN A 96 -3.11 -6.11 15.78
N LEU A 97 -2.74 -4.93 16.16
CA LEU A 97 -2.27 -3.87 15.27
C LEU A 97 -0.75 -3.73 15.35
#